data_4226244ebf7ce0b7007ab3b7914e0465
#
_entry.id   4226244ebf7ce0b7007ab3b7914e0465
#
_cell.length_a   1.000
_cell.length_b   1.000
_cell.length_c   1.000
_cell.angle_alpha   90.00
_cell.angle_beta   90.00
_cell.angle_gamma   90.00
#
_symmetry.space_group_name_H-M   'P 1'
#
loop_
_entity.id
_entity.type
_entity.pdbx_description
1 polymer ?
#
loop_
_entity_poly.entity_id
_entity_poly.type
_entity_poly.pdbx_seq_one_letter_code
_entity_poly.pdbx_strand_id
1 'polypeptide(L)'
;MLVSDPRSRRIPKIVGTNNGTFTGFSHMRVLTTAPDEVRELLAHWTEGSSLVVVALCAAWCDTCNEFRASFERIAEARPDILFVWLDIEDDSDVCGDIDVENFPTLAIYRGDALLHFGISLPQQSTVARLVDEMASRSAGGSAAPDAVVSLPRTLRRHFA
;
A
#
# COMPACT_ATOMS: atom_id res chain seq x y z
N MET A 1 14.30 -0.77 -36.83
CA MET A 1 13.02 -0.40 -36.22
C MET A 1 12.94 -1.07 -34.88
N LEU A 2 13.22 -0.33 -33.81
CA LEU A 2 13.14 -0.86 -32.45
C LEU A 2 11.66 -0.79 -32.02
N VAL A 3 11.03 -1.93 -31.99
CA VAL A 3 9.70 -2.08 -31.38
C VAL A 3 9.92 -1.99 -29.87
N SER A 4 9.58 -0.87 -29.29
CA SER A 4 9.56 -0.70 -27.85
C SER A 4 8.51 -1.67 -27.29
N ASP A 5 8.96 -2.71 -26.61
CA ASP A 5 8.06 -3.60 -25.88
C ASP A 5 7.29 -2.76 -24.84
N PRO A 6 5.96 -2.63 -24.93
CA PRO A 6 5.19 -1.87 -23.97
C PRO A 6 5.25 -2.45 -22.56
N ARG A 7 5.83 -3.63 -22.38
CA ARG A 7 6.06 -4.28 -21.09
C ARG A 7 7.37 -3.88 -20.42
N SER A 8 8.24 -3.13 -21.13
CA SER A 8 9.50 -2.64 -20.61
C SER A 8 9.40 -1.22 -20.03
N ARG A 9 8.26 -0.83 -19.51
CA ARG A 9 8.18 0.37 -18.70
C ARG A 9 8.90 0.08 -17.38
N ARG A 10 10.13 0.53 -17.30
CA ARG A 10 10.86 0.58 -16.05
C ARG A 10 10.05 1.43 -15.09
N ILE A 11 9.45 0.78 -14.12
CA ILE A 11 8.88 1.49 -12.99
C ILE A 11 10.04 2.19 -12.30
N PRO A 12 9.96 3.49 -12.09
CA PRO A 12 11.02 4.21 -11.42
C PRO A 12 11.29 3.58 -10.07
N LYS A 13 12.55 3.44 -9.76
CA LYS A 13 13.00 2.98 -8.46
C LYS A 13 12.36 3.86 -7.40
N ILE A 14 11.72 3.23 -6.44
CA ILE A 14 11.30 3.91 -5.24
C ILE A 14 12.57 4.48 -4.62
N VAL A 15 12.81 5.74 -4.82
CA VAL A 15 13.86 6.44 -4.10
C VAL A 15 13.26 6.83 -2.76
N GLY A 16 13.39 5.92 -1.82
CA GLY A 16 13.22 6.24 -0.42
C GLY A 16 14.23 7.32 -0.07
N THR A 17 13.80 8.42 0.43
CA THR A 17 14.49 9.64 0.80
C THR A 17 14.47 10.68 -0.30
N ASN A 18 13.45 11.49 -0.33
CA ASN A 18 13.76 12.91 -0.48
C ASN A 18 12.56 13.76 -0.14
N ASN A 19 12.83 14.72 0.63
CA ASN A 19 12.24 16.02 0.85
C ASN A 19 11.69 16.68 -0.43
N GLY A 20 11.01 15.92 -1.27
CA GLY A 20 10.18 16.45 -2.33
C GLY A 20 8.86 16.86 -1.69
N THR A 21 8.69 18.13 -1.47
CA THR A 21 7.46 18.77 -1.06
C THR A 21 6.36 18.44 -2.06
N PHE A 22 5.70 17.32 -1.87
CA PHE A 22 4.38 17.10 -2.46
C PHE A 22 3.39 17.89 -1.60
N THR A 23 3.14 19.12 -2.02
CA THR A 23 2.09 19.96 -1.45
C THR A 23 0.73 19.32 -1.75
N GLY A 24 0.13 18.70 -0.74
CA GLY A 24 -1.22 18.15 -0.81
C GLY A 24 -1.42 16.77 -0.19
N PHE A 25 -0.36 16.03 0.07
CA PHE A 25 -0.43 14.73 0.71
C PHE A 25 0.25 14.79 2.07
N SER A 26 -0.47 15.25 3.06
CA SER A 26 -0.03 15.23 4.45
C SER A 26 0.26 13.79 4.84
N HIS A 27 1.52 13.43 4.93
CA HIS A 27 2.05 12.20 5.53
C HIS A 27 1.66 10.84 4.91
N MET A 28 0.73 10.78 3.97
CA MET A 28 0.43 9.53 3.26
C MET A 28 1.51 9.28 2.19
N ARG A 29 2.34 8.29 2.43
CA ARG A 29 3.40 7.93 1.51
C ARG A 29 2.95 6.77 0.63
N VAL A 30 2.53 7.12 -0.57
CA VAL A 30 2.48 6.14 -1.65
C VAL A 30 3.90 5.85 -2.05
N LEU A 31 4.26 4.59 -2.07
CA LEU A 31 5.62 4.16 -2.40
C LEU A 31 5.92 4.20 -3.91
N THR A 32 5.19 4.99 -4.66
CA THR A 32 5.44 5.29 -6.07
C THR A 32 5.68 6.79 -6.22
N THR A 33 6.69 7.15 -7.00
CA THR A 33 7.20 8.52 -7.04
C THR A 33 6.60 9.38 -8.14
N ALA A 34 5.96 8.81 -9.14
CA ALA A 34 5.42 9.56 -10.26
C ALA A 34 3.89 9.66 -10.19
N PRO A 35 3.31 10.87 -10.23
CA PRO A 35 1.86 11.07 -10.18
C PRO A 35 1.08 10.28 -11.23
N ASP A 36 1.63 10.15 -12.42
CA ASP A 36 1.00 9.42 -13.51
C ASP A 36 0.97 7.91 -13.27
N GLU A 37 2.02 7.36 -12.66
CA GLU A 37 2.07 5.94 -12.27
C GLU A 37 1.10 5.63 -11.14
N VAL A 38 0.98 6.52 -10.16
CA VAL A 38 -0.02 6.39 -9.10
C VAL A 38 -1.42 6.35 -9.69
N ARG A 39 -1.70 7.21 -10.64
CA ARG A 39 -3.00 7.26 -11.33
C ARG A 39 -3.30 5.97 -12.09
N GLU A 40 -2.32 5.42 -12.79
CA GLU A 40 -2.44 4.15 -13.51
C GLU A 40 -2.70 2.99 -12.54
N LEU A 41 -1.94 2.90 -11.46
CA LEU A 41 -2.13 1.89 -10.41
C LEU A 41 -3.49 2.01 -9.72
N LEU A 42 -3.95 3.24 -9.47
CA LEU A 42 -5.28 3.50 -8.92
C LEU A 42 -6.39 3.05 -9.87
N ALA A 43 -6.22 3.28 -11.16
CA ALA A 43 -7.18 2.81 -12.17
C ALA A 43 -7.28 1.28 -12.16
N HIS A 44 -6.16 0.58 -12.21
CA HIS A 44 -6.10 -0.88 -12.13
C HIS A 44 -6.71 -1.42 -10.84
N TRP A 45 -6.43 -0.77 -9.73
CA TRP A 45 -7.03 -1.14 -8.45
C TRP A 45 -8.56 -0.93 -8.44
N THR A 46 -9.02 0.21 -8.94
CA THR A 46 -10.45 0.52 -9.02
C THR A 46 -11.21 -0.49 -9.87
N GLU A 47 -10.60 -0.97 -10.94
CA GLU A 47 -11.14 -2.02 -11.80
C GLU A 47 -11.08 -3.43 -11.17
N GLY A 48 -10.45 -3.57 -10.00
CA GLY A 48 -10.27 -4.85 -9.32
C GLY A 48 -9.21 -5.77 -9.94
N SER A 49 -8.43 -5.26 -10.90
CA SER A 49 -7.37 -6.02 -11.58
C SER A 49 -6.05 -6.04 -10.80
N SER A 50 -5.91 -5.19 -9.80
CA SER A 50 -4.71 -5.07 -8.98
C SER A 50 -5.04 -5.08 -7.49
N LEU A 51 -4.01 -5.32 -6.68
CA LEU A 51 -4.09 -5.22 -5.23
C LEU A 51 -3.64 -3.84 -4.74
N VAL A 52 -4.13 -3.49 -3.56
CA VAL A 52 -3.48 -2.50 -2.71
C VAL A 52 -3.08 -3.14 -1.38
N VAL A 53 -1.84 -2.90 -0.99
CA VAL A 53 -1.28 -3.36 0.29
C VAL A 53 -1.03 -2.14 1.16
N VAL A 54 -1.70 -2.07 2.27
CA VAL A 54 -1.59 -0.96 3.23
C VAL A 54 -0.87 -1.42 4.48
N ALA A 55 0.23 -0.76 4.82
CA ALA A 55 0.88 -0.92 6.10
C ALA A 55 0.39 0.18 7.04
N LEU A 56 -0.22 -0.22 8.15
CA LEU A 56 -0.66 0.67 9.21
C LEU A 56 0.42 0.68 10.30
N CYS A 57 1.01 1.83 10.53
CA CYS A 57 2.16 2.02 11.40
C CYS A 57 2.02 3.26 12.27
N ALA A 58 3.02 3.49 13.10
CA ALA A 58 3.16 4.69 13.90
C ALA A 58 4.62 5.14 13.89
N ALA A 59 4.87 6.43 13.78
CA ALA A 59 6.23 6.98 13.68
C ALA A 59 7.11 6.65 14.89
N TRP A 60 6.50 6.52 16.07
CA TRP A 60 7.17 6.15 17.32
C TRP A 60 7.47 4.66 17.47
N CYS A 61 6.99 3.82 16.57
CA CYS A 61 7.18 2.37 16.63
C CYS A 61 8.49 1.95 15.96
N ASP A 62 9.45 1.48 16.74
CA ASP A 62 10.76 1.05 16.24
C ASP A 62 10.64 -0.13 15.27
N THR A 63 9.76 -1.10 15.57
CA THR A 63 9.49 -2.24 14.70
C THR A 63 9.00 -1.81 13.31
N CYS A 64 8.13 -0.81 13.25
CA CYS A 64 7.67 -0.22 12.00
C CYS A 64 8.82 0.45 11.24
N ASN A 65 9.65 1.22 11.93
CA ASN A 65 10.77 1.93 11.32
C ASN A 65 11.79 0.94 10.72
N GLU A 66 12.06 -0.16 11.40
CA GLU A 66 12.90 -1.24 10.88
C GLU A 66 12.25 -1.95 9.68
N PHE A 67 10.95 -2.17 9.74
CA PHE A 67 10.19 -2.83 8.68
C PHE A 67 10.10 -2.01 7.39
N ARG A 68 10.24 -0.70 7.46
CA ARG A 68 10.07 0.23 6.33
C ARG A 68 10.90 -0.18 5.11
N ALA A 69 12.19 -0.47 5.30
CA ALA A 69 13.09 -0.86 4.21
C ALA A 69 12.66 -2.19 3.57
N SER A 70 12.22 -3.15 4.37
CA SER A 70 11.69 -4.43 3.88
C SER A 70 10.41 -4.24 3.05
N PHE A 71 9.52 -3.38 3.52
CA PHE A 71 8.28 -3.05 2.82
C PHE A 71 8.55 -2.41 1.46
N GLU A 72 9.50 -1.50 1.39
CA GLU A 72 9.94 -0.87 0.14
C GLU A 72 10.53 -1.88 -0.85
N ARG A 73 11.32 -2.84 -0.39
CA ARG A 73 11.87 -3.90 -1.25
C ARG A 73 10.78 -4.83 -1.79
N ILE A 74 9.78 -5.15 -0.99
CA ILE A 74 8.63 -5.94 -1.43
C ILE A 74 7.87 -5.20 -2.53
N ALA A 75 7.66 -3.90 -2.36
CA ALA A 75 7.01 -3.05 -3.33
C ALA A 75 7.79 -2.96 -4.65
N GLU A 76 9.11 -2.80 -4.60
CA GLU A 76 9.97 -2.77 -5.79
C GLU A 76 9.87 -4.05 -6.63
N ALA A 77 9.71 -5.20 -5.98
CA ALA A 77 9.60 -6.49 -6.65
C ALA A 77 8.19 -6.75 -7.24
N ARG A 78 7.21 -5.91 -6.92
CA ARG A 78 5.79 -6.09 -7.30
C ARG A 78 5.20 -4.80 -7.88
N PRO A 79 5.66 -4.40 -9.08
CA PRO A 79 5.28 -3.12 -9.65
C PRO A 79 3.81 -2.99 -10.01
N ASP A 80 3.09 -4.09 -10.13
CA ASP A 80 1.66 -4.11 -10.47
C ASP A 80 0.76 -3.91 -9.24
N ILE A 81 1.35 -3.88 -8.05
CA ILE A 81 0.63 -3.74 -6.79
C ILE A 81 0.91 -2.35 -6.20
N LEU A 82 -0.15 -1.70 -5.74
CA LEU A 82 -0.03 -0.44 -5.02
C LEU A 82 0.30 -0.70 -3.55
N PHE A 83 1.41 -0.14 -3.09
CA PHE A 83 1.83 -0.21 -1.70
C PHE A 83 1.68 1.15 -1.05
N VAL A 84 1.01 1.20 0.08
CA VAL A 84 0.71 2.42 0.82
C VAL A 84 1.17 2.28 2.26
N TRP A 85 1.92 3.26 2.73
CA TRP A 85 2.33 3.36 4.13
C TRP A 85 1.54 4.46 4.81
N LEU A 86 0.77 4.11 5.84
CA LEU A 86 0.00 5.06 6.62
C LEU A 86 0.49 5.09 8.07
N ASP A 87 0.68 6.29 8.58
CA ASP A 87 0.84 6.53 10.01
C ASP A 87 -0.54 6.84 10.61
N ILE A 88 -0.95 6.06 11.62
CA ILE A 88 -2.30 6.19 12.18
C ILE A 88 -2.56 7.53 12.88
N GLU A 89 -1.51 8.23 13.30
CA GLU A 89 -1.62 9.53 13.95
C GLU A 89 -1.48 10.66 12.94
N ASP A 90 -0.42 10.63 12.14
CA ASP A 90 -0.12 11.68 11.16
C ASP A 90 -1.10 11.67 9.97
N ASP A 91 -1.58 10.50 9.58
CA ASP A 91 -2.53 10.29 8.49
C ASP A 91 -3.96 10.06 9.00
N SER A 92 -4.31 10.62 10.15
CA SER A 92 -5.61 10.42 10.79
C SER A 92 -6.81 10.88 9.95
N ASP A 93 -6.61 11.80 9.04
CA ASP A 93 -7.62 12.23 8.06
C ASP A 93 -7.98 11.12 7.06
N VAL A 94 -7.05 10.20 6.79
CA VAL A 94 -7.26 9.02 5.95
C VAL A 94 -7.66 7.81 6.77
N CYS A 95 -6.96 7.56 7.87
CA CYS A 95 -7.19 6.40 8.73
C CYS A 95 -8.52 6.49 9.48
N GLY A 96 -8.98 7.71 9.80
CA GLY A 96 -10.24 7.93 10.51
C GLY A 96 -10.28 7.17 11.84
N ASP A 97 -11.31 6.35 12.00
CA ASP A 97 -11.56 5.58 13.21
C ASP A 97 -10.83 4.22 13.24
N ILE A 98 -9.86 4.01 12.35
CA ILE A 98 -9.07 2.78 12.39
C ILE A 98 -8.23 2.78 13.67
N ASP A 99 -8.49 1.81 14.52
CA ASP A 99 -7.74 1.56 15.74
C ASP A 99 -6.85 0.33 15.55
N VAL A 100 -5.57 0.49 15.86
CA VAL A 100 -4.56 -0.56 15.71
C VAL A 100 -3.76 -0.66 17.00
N GLU A 101 -3.84 -1.81 17.63
CA GLU A 101 -3.15 -2.05 18.91
C GLU A 101 -1.71 -2.51 18.73
N ASN A 102 -1.40 -3.14 17.60
CA ASN A 102 -0.09 -3.71 17.33
C ASN A 102 0.42 -3.32 15.93
N PHE A 103 1.72 -3.11 15.82
CA PHE A 103 2.37 -2.65 14.60
C PHE A 103 3.51 -3.59 14.18
N PRO A 104 3.74 -3.80 12.87
CA PRO A 104 2.91 -3.33 11.78
C PRO A 104 1.65 -4.18 11.60
N THR A 105 0.55 -3.54 11.23
CA THR A 105 -0.69 -4.20 10.80
C THR A 105 -0.84 -4.01 9.29
N LEU A 106 -1.19 -5.07 8.59
CA LEU A 106 -1.38 -5.04 7.14
C LEU A 106 -2.85 -5.19 6.78
N ALA A 107 -3.30 -4.38 5.84
CA ALA A 107 -4.59 -4.50 5.19
C ALA A 107 -4.37 -4.66 3.68
N ILE A 108 -4.93 -5.71 3.09
CA ILE A 108 -4.76 -6.01 1.67
C ILE A 108 -6.13 -6.10 1.02
N TYR A 109 -6.29 -5.37 -0.07
CA TYR A 109 -7.56 -5.26 -0.79
C TYR A 109 -7.39 -5.58 -2.27
N ARG A 110 -8.47 -6.12 -2.86
CA ARG A 110 -8.67 -6.15 -4.31
C ARG A 110 -9.94 -5.35 -4.63
N GLY A 111 -9.78 -4.21 -5.30
CA GLY A 111 -10.87 -3.25 -5.42
C GLY A 111 -11.36 -2.83 -4.03
N ASP A 112 -12.63 -2.97 -3.75
CA ASP A 112 -13.22 -2.71 -2.43
C ASP A 112 -13.23 -3.94 -1.50
N ALA A 113 -12.81 -5.10 -2.00
CA ALA A 113 -12.83 -6.34 -1.23
C ALA A 113 -11.61 -6.46 -0.32
N LEU A 114 -11.84 -6.57 0.98
CA LEU A 114 -10.79 -6.85 1.94
C LEU A 114 -10.39 -8.33 1.87
N LEU A 115 -9.13 -8.60 1.55
CA LEU A 115 -8.58 -9.95 1.49
C LEU A 115 -7.88 -10.37 2.78
N HIS A 116 -7.24 -9.40 3.44
CA HIS A 116 -6.48 -9.65 4.66
C HIS A 116 -6.47 -8.41 5.55
N PHE A 117 -6.63 -8.63 6.84
CA PHE A 117 -6.39 -7.62 7.87
C PHE A 117 -5.82 -8.30 9.10
N GLY A 118 -4.66 -7.88 9.53
CA GLY A 118 -4.05 -8.42 10.74
C GLY A 118 -2.61 -7.96 10.95
N ILE A 119 -2.12 -8.26 12.16
CA ILE A 119 -0.73 -8.03 12.54
C ILE A 119 0.16 -8.91 11.69
N SER A 120 1.27 -8.37 11.25
CA SER A 120 2.29 -9.12 10.52
C SER A 120 3.62 -9.14 11.27
N LEU A 121 4.31 -10.25 11.17
CA LEU A 121 5.72 -10.29 11.53
C LEU A 121 6.49 -9.37 10.57
N PRO A 122 7.40 -8.52 11.08
CA PRO A 122 8.10 -7.51 10.27
C PRO A 122 9.25 -8.10 9.44
N GLN A 123 9.10 -9.32 8.97
CA GLN A 123 10.07 -10.02 8.16
C GLN A 123 9.71 -9.94 6.69
N GLN A 124 10.65 -9.53 5.86
CA GLN A 124 10.45 -9.34 4.42
C GLN A 124 9.87 -10.59 3.75
N SER A 125 10.43 -11.77 4.02
CA SER A 125 9.98 -13.02 3.40
C SER A 125 8.56 -13.40 3.81
N THR A 126 8.19 -13.17 5.06
CA THR A 126 6.83 -13.47 5.57
C THR A 126 5.79 -12.58 4.90
N VAL A 127 6.06 -11.29 4.83
CA VAL A 127 5.15 -10.32 4.21
C VAL A 127 5.08 -10.52 2.69
N ALA A 128 6.20 -10.79 2.04
CA ALA A 128 6.23 -11.07 0.61
C ALA A 128 5.36 -12.29 0.24
N ARG A 129 5.45 -13.37 1.03
CA ARG A 129 4.62 -14.57 0.83
C ARG A 129 3.14 -14.29 1.05
N LEU A 130 2.81 -13.50 2.07
CA LEU A 130 1.44 -13.08 2.33
C LEU A 130 0.86 -12.31 1.14
N VAL A 131 1.61 -11.34 0.61
CA VAL A 131 1.18 -10.55 -0.55
C VAL A 131 0.96 -11.45 -1.77
N ASP A 132 1.89 -12.37 -2.04
CA ASP A 132 1.78 -13.30 -3.18
C ASP A 132 0.59 -14.25 -3.02
N GLU A 133 0.32 -14.70 -1.80
CA GLU A 133 -0.86 -15.53 -1.51
C GLU A 133 -2.15 -14.75 -1.75
N MET A 134 -2.23 -13.51 -1.29
CA MET A 134 -3.40 -12.66 -1.52
C MET A 134 -3.57 -12.31 -3.00
N ALA A 135 -2.48 -12.14 -3.73
CA ALA A 135 -2.52 -11.88 -5.17
C ALA A 135 -3.14 -13.03 -5.97
N SER A 136 -3.01 -14.26 -5.48
CA SER A 136 -3.62 -15.44 -6.10
C SER A 136 -5.11 -15.65 -5.77
N ARG A 137 -5.64 -14.89 -4.81
CA ARG A 137 -7.06 -14.99 -4.41
C ARG A 137 -7.94 -14.07 -5.25
N SER A 138 -9.03 -14.60 -5.77
CA SER A 138 -10.03 -13.84 -6.52
C SER A 138 -11.09 -13.20 -5.64
N ALA A 139 -11.36 -13.78 -4.47
CA ALA A 139 -12.30 -13.28 -3.49
C ALA A 139 -11.80 -13.56 -2.09
N GLY A 140 -12.15 -12.71 -1.16
CA GLY A 140 -11.77 -12.86 0.22
C GLY A 140 -12.85 -12.32 1.13
N GLY A 141 -12.90 -12.83 2.33
CA GLY A 141 -13.68 -12.28 3.42
C GLY A 141 -12.80 -12.33 4.66
N SER A 142 -12.22 -11.21 5.01
CA SER A 142 -11.59 -11.05 6.31
C SER A 142 -12.53 -10.23 7.18
N ALA A 143 -12.78 -10.70 8.39
CA ALA A 143 -13.53 -9.91 9.35
C ALA A 143 -12.65 -8.75 9.83
N ALA A 144 -13.20 -7.54 9.73
CA ALA A 144 -12.50 -6.32 10.17
C ALA A 144 -13.52 -5.25 10.56
N PRO A 145 -13.11 -4.26 11.37
CA PRO A 145 -13.94 -3.10 11.66
C PRO A 145 -14.35 -2.35 10.39
N ASP A 146 -15.52 -1.69 10.44
CA ASP A 146 -16.07 -0.95 9.30
C ASP A 146 -15.10 0.11 8.75
N ALA A 147 -14.31 0.74 9.62
CA ALA A 147 -13.30 1.71 9.22
C ALA A 147 -12.22 1.09 8.32
N VAL A 148 -11.83 -0.15 8.59
CA VAL A 148 -10.87 -0.89 7.75
C VAL A 148 -11.52 -1.30 6.43
N VAL A 149 -12.76 -1.78 6.46
CA VAL A 149 -13.51 -2.18 5.26
C VAL A 149 -13.73 -0.99 4.32
N SER A 150 -13.95 0.20 4.86
CA SER A 150 -14.19 1.43 4.07
C SER A 150 -12.93 2.16 3.62
N LEU A 151 -11.75 1.76 4.09
CA LEU A 151 -10.48 2.42 3.76
C LEU A 151 -10.22 2.58 2.25
N PRO A 152 -10.53 1.60 1.38
CA PRO A 152 -10.35 1.77 -0.06
C PRO A 152 -11.06 2.99 -0.64
N ARG A 153 -12.27 3.27 -0.19
CA ARG A 153 -13.04 4.46 -0.65
C ARG A 153 -12.39 5.76 -0.20
N THR A 154 -11.87 5.77 1.03
CA THR A 154 -11.17 6.94 1.58
C THR A 154 -9.88 7.20 0.83
N LEU A 155 -9.10 6.16 0.53
CA LEU A 155 -7.88 6.26 -0.28
C LEU A 155 -8.19 6.81 -1.68
N ARG A 156 -9.20 6.29 -2.36
CA ARG A 156 -9.56 6.78 -3.69
C ARG A 156 -9.97 8.26 -3.68
N ARG A 157 -10.73 8.69 -2.68
CA ARG A 157 -11.09 10.11 -2.52
C ARG A 157 -9.87 10.99 -2.27
N HIS A 158 -8.93 10.50 -1.52
CA HIS A 158 -7.71 11.24 -1.19
C HIS A 158 -6.81 11.44 -2.41
N PHE A 159 -6.76 10.47 -3.31
CA PHE A 159 -5.96 10.54 -4.54
C PHE A 159 -6.70 11.17 -5.73
N ALA A 160 -7.99 11.36 -5.62
CA ALA A 160 -8.80 11.91 -6.71
C ALA A 160 -8.44 13.35 -7.10
#